data_8389af2548f209c06d3e62cdc324d8fb
#
_entry.id   8389af2548f209c06d3e62cdc324d8fb
#
_cell.length_a   1.000
_cell.length_b   1.000
_cell.length_c   1.000
_cell.angle_alpha   90.00
_cell.angle_beta   90.00
_cell.angle_gamma   90.00
#
_symmetry.space_group_name_H-M   'P 1'
#
loop_
_entity.id
_entity.type
_entity.pdbx_description
1 polymer ?
#
loop_
_entity_poly.entity_id
_entity_poly.type
_entity_poly.pdbx_seq_one_letter_code
_entity_poly.pdbx_strand_id
1 'polypeptide(L)'
;VMWMAAGFAMLESGLVTSKSVATIAAKNIGLYSIAGLMFWLVGYNMAYGIPAGGFIGSPLPWSDGSALDTGYSDGSDWFFQMVFCATTCSIVSGTLAERIKIWPFFIFCALLTGFIYPIEMGWQWGGGYLAEAGFSDFAGSTLVHSAGAAAALAGAILLGPRLGRFTDSGEAAPMEPFANSSIPLATLGVFILWLGWFGFNGGSQLAMGTFDDVTAVATIYINTNLAAGAGVMACAVISRLVTGKTDVVMMLNGALGGLVAITAEPLAPVSYTHLTLPTIITV
;
A
#
# COMPACT_ATOMS: atom_id res chain seq x y z
N VAL A 1 3.71 9.90 5.26
CA VAL A 1 3.71 8.60 4.56
C VAL A 1 4.68 7.60 5.19
N MET A 2 5.95 7.98 5.49
CA MET A 2 6.93 7.07 6.11
C MET A 2 6.41 6.30 7.34
N TRP A 3 5.56 6.92 8.19
CA TRP A 3 4.91 6.24 9.32
C TRP A 3 4.11 5.01 8.93
N MET A 4 3.68 4.90 7.67
CA MET A 4 2.99 3.71 7.18
C MET A 4 3.87 2.47 7.24
N ALA A 5 5.19 2.59 7.07
CA ALA A 5 6.12 1.47 7.25
C ALA A 5 6.04 0.90 8.68
N ALA A 6 5.99 1.76 9.71
CA ALA A 6 5.77 1.34 11.09
C ALA A 6 4.36 0.72 11.27
N GLY A 7 3.35 1.28 10.63
CA GLY A 7 1.98 0.77 10.64
C GLY A 7 1.90 -0.66 10.08
N PHE A 8 2.49 -0.91 8.91
CA PHE A 8 2.57 -2.25 8.32
C PHE A 8 3.33 -3.22 9.24
N ALA A 9 4.48 -2.81 9.77
CA ALA A 9 5.24 -3.65 10.68
C ALA A 9 4.43 -4.07 11.91
N MET A 10 3.65 -3.16 12.51
CA MET A 10 2.79 -3.45 13.67
C MET A 10 1.58 -4.30 13.29
N LEU A 11 0.90 -3.97 12.19
CA LEU A 11 -0.24 -4.72 11.68
C LEU A 11 0.15 -6.17 11.38
N GLU A 12 1.16 -6.37 10.54
CA GLU A 12 1.62 -7.70 10.17
C GLU A 12 2.12 -8.48 11.39
N SER A 13 2.92 -7.85 12.26
CA SER A 13 3.40 -8.49 13.50
C SER A 13 2.26 -8.94 14.39
N GLY A 14 1.18 -8.16 14.47
CA GLY A 14 0.00 -8.49 15.27
C GLY A 14 -0.84 -9.63 14.67
N LEU A 15 -0.85 -9.80 13.35
CA LEU A 15 -1.68 -10.79 12.65
C LEU A 15 -1.00 -12.12 12.36
N VAL A 16 0.33 -12.21 12.42
CA VAL A 16 1.06 -13.49 12.31
C VAL A 16 1.13 -14.21 13.64
N THR A 17 1.59 -15.46 13.63
CA THR A 17 1.87 -16.22 14.86
C THR A 17 3.07 -15.62 15.62
N SER A 18 3.08 -15.76 16.94
CA SER A 18 4.13 -15.16 17.80
C SER A 18 5.56 -15.57 17.40
N LYS A 19 5.75 -16.79 16.89
CA LYS A 19 7.06 -17.28 16.40
C LYS A 19 7.55 -16.54 15.14
N SER A 20 6.66 -15.91 14.39
CA SER A 20 6.96 -15.27 13.12
C SER A 20 7.21 -13.76 13.24
N VAL A 21 6.93 -13.15 14.41
CA VAL A 21 7.01 -11.69 14.62
C VAL A 21 8.40 -11.13 14.30
N ALA A 22 9.47 -11.80 14.75
CA ALA A 22 10.84 -11.36 14.46
C ALA A 22 11.15 -11.36 12.95
N THR A 23 10.67 -12.37 12.23
CA THR A 23 10.82 -12.44 10.76
C THR A 23 10.05 -11.32 10.08
N ILE A 24 8.84 -11.00 10.54
CA ILE A 24 8.04 -9.87 10.02
C ILE A 24 8.76 -8.54 10.27
N ALA A 25 9.30 -8.31 11.46
CA ALA A 25 10.07 -7.12 11.76
C ALA A 25 11.29 -6.98 10.81
N ALA A 26 12.04 -8.06 10.62
CA ALA A 26 13.17 -8.09 9.69
C ALA A 26 12.75 -7.86 8.22
N LYS A 27 11.61 -8.42 7.80
CA LYS A 27 11.05 -8.18 6.47
C LYS A 27 10.70 -6.70 6.27
N ASN A 28 10.00 -6.08 7.20
CA ASN A 28 9.55 -4.69 7.08
C ASN A 28 10.72 -3.70 7.05
N ILE A 29 11.71 -3.83 7.93
CA ILE A 29 12.89 -2.95 7.89
C ILE A 29 13.71 -3.19 6.62
N GLY A 30 13.85 -4.45 6.19
CA GLY A 30 14.59 -4.82 4.99
C GLY A 30 13.93 -4.31 3.71
N LEU A 31 12.62 -4.51 3.54
CA LEU A 31 11.89 -4.04 2.36
C LEU A 31 11.95 -2.52 2.22
N TYR A 32 11.78 -1.78 3.32
CA TYR A 32 11.85 -0.32 3.31
C TYR A 32 13.24 0.17 2.87
N SER A 33 14.29 -0.47 3.40
CA SER A 33 15.68 -0.15 3.06
C SER A 33 15.98 -0.48 1.59
N ILE A 34 15.55 -1.65 1.12
CA ILE A 34 15.73 -2.08 -0.28
C ILE A 34 14.98 -1.14 -1.22
N ALA A 35 13.73 -0.78 -0.89
CA ALA A 35 12.94 0.15 -1.69
C ALA A 35 13.66 1.50 -1.84
N GLY A 36 14.18 2.07 -0.76
CA GLY A 36 14.94 3.31 -0.82
C GLY A 36 16.18 3.22 -1.71
N LEU A 37 16.96 2.16 -1.54
CA LEU A 37 18.19 1.95 -2.34
C LEU A 37 17.86 1.72 -3.82
N MET A 38 16.90 0.86 -4.14
CA MET A 38 16.54 0.53 -5.52
C MET A 38 15.86 1.70 -6.22
N PHE A 39 15.00 2.44 -5.52
CA PHE A 39 14.37 3.62 -6.08
C PHE A 39 15.38 4.74 -6.35
N TRP A 40 16.41 4.88 -5.50
CA TRP A 40 17.52 5.80 -5.75
C TRP A 40 18.40 5.35 -6.91
N LEU A 41 18.76 4.05 -6.99
CA LEU A 41 19.67 3.52 -7.99
C LEU A 41 19.10 3.56 -9.41
N VAL A 42 17.82 3.23 -9.56
CA VAL A 42 17.21 3.07 -10.89
C VAL A 42 15.73 3.51 -10.94
N GLY A 43 14.98 3.37 -9.87
CA GLY A 43 13.53 3.45 -9.90
C GLY A 43 12.99 4.84 -10.23
N TYR A 44 13.55 5.90 -9.65
CA TYR A 44 13.05 7.26 -9.88
C TYR A 44 13.13 7.66 -11.37
N ASN A 45 14.27 7.51 -11.98
CA ASN A 45 14.44 7.84 -13.41
C ASN A 45 13.75 6.83 -14.34
N MET A 46 13.52 5.61 -13.88
CA MET A 46 12.69 4.64 -14.60
C MET A 46 11.23 5.12 -14.67
N ALA A 47 10.72 5.76 -13.61
CA ALA A 47 9.37 6.29 -13.54
C ALA A 47 9.24 7.64 -14.25
N TYR A 48 10.08 8.61 -13.90
CA TYR A 48 9.97 10.00 -14.35
C TYR A 48 10.79 10.33 -15.60
N GLY A 49 11.71 9.49 -15.98
CA GLY A 49 12.45 9.60 -17.23
C GLY A 49 11.76 8.98 -18.45
N ILE A 50 10.45 8.73 -18.38
CA ILE A 50 9.65 8.21 -19.48
C ILE A 50 9.43 9.34 -20.50
N PRO A 51 9.66 9.12 -21.81
CA PRO A 51 9.19 10.05 -22.84
C PRO A 51 7.67 10.18 -22.80
N ALA A 52 7.12 11.33 -23.17
CA ALA A 52 5.67 11.54 -23.24
C ALA A 52 5.00 10.41 -24.03
N GLY A 53 3.95 9.81 -23.47
CA GLY A 53 3.27 8.63 -24.04
C GLY A 53 4.09 7.33 -24.04
N GLY A 54 5.28 7.32 -23.48
CA GLY A 54 6.17 6.15 -23.46
C GLY A 54 5.79 5.09 -22.42
N PHE A 55 6.56 4.00 -22.43
CA PHE A 55 6.32 2.85 -21.56
C PHE A 55 7.41 2.62 -20.53
N ILE A 56 8.64 3.03 -20.77
CA ILE A 56 9.81 2.73 -19.92
C ILE A 56 10.75 3.95 -19.94
N GLY A 57 11.16 4.36 -18.73
CA GLY A 57 12.18 5.38 -18.53
C GLY A 57 13.61 4.81 -18.52
N SER A 58 14.56 5.64 -18.18
CA SER A 58 15.98 5.28 -18.17
C SER A 58 16.41 4.75 -16.80
N PRO A 59 17.09 3.60 -16.71
CA PRO A 59 17.56 3.04 -15.45
C PRO A 59 18.85 3.75 -14.96
N LEU A 60 18.72 5.03 -14.61
CA LEU A 60 19.82 5.86 -14.14
C LEU A 60 19.65 6.18 -12.65
N PRO A 61 20.74 6.34 -11.89
CA PRO A 61 20.66 6.80 -10.53
C PRO A 61 20.01 8.18 -10.42
N TRP A 62 19.23 8.38 -9.35
CA TRP A 62 18.69 9.69 -9.05
C TRP A 62 19.80 10.72 -8.86
N SER A 63 19.60 11.90 -9.37
CA SER A 63 20.46 13.07 -9.14
C SER A 63 19.55 14.28 -8.90
N ASP A 64 19.98 15.16 -8.01
CA ASP A 64 19.28 16.40 -7.75
C ASP A 64 19.29 17.28 -9.00
N GLY A 65 18.12 17.67 -9.46
CA GLY A 65 17.90 18.61 -10.57
C GLY A 65 17.46 19.96 -10.06
N SER A 66 17.12 20.88 -10.97
CA SER A 66 16.54 22.17 -10.61
C SER A 66 15.07 22.20 -10.99
N ALA A 67 14.20 21.62 -10.16
CA ALA A 67 12.75 21.62 -10.38
C ALA A 67 12.09 22.95 -9.98
N LEU A 68 12.62 24.08 -10.43
CA LEU A 68 12.09 25.41 -10.11
C LEU A 68 10.65 25.62 -10.61
N ASP A 69 10.27 24.87 -11.66
CA ASP A 69 8.97 25.06 -12.31
C ASP A 69 7.84 24.24 -11.66
N THR A 70 8.16 23.25 -10.82
CA THR A 70 7.17 22.37 -10.19
C THR A 70 6.64 22.88 -8.85
N GLY A 71 7.32 23.86 -8.23
CA GLY A 71 6.94 24.40 -6.93
C GLY A 71 7.38 23.56 -5.72
N TYR A 72 8.12 22.47 -5.93
CA TYR A 72 8.74 21.63 -4.88
C TYR A 72 10.14 21.18 -5.33
N SER A 73 10.98 20.74 -4.38
CA SER A 73 12.33 20.28 -4.70
C SER A 73 12.34 18.82 -5.15
N ASP A 74 13.24 18.48 -6.09
CA ASP A 74 13.43 17.11 -6.57
C ASP A 74 13.71 16.13 -5.43
N GLY A 75 14.47 16.55 -4.41
CA GLY A 75 14.72 15.73 -3.23
C GLY A 75 13.46 15.45 -2.41
N SER A 76 12.52 16.41 -2.30
CA SER A 76 11.24 16.18 -1.62
C SER A 76 10.33 15.25 -2.42
N ASP A 77 10.32 15.40 -3.74
CA ASP A 77 9.58 14.49 -4.62
C ASP A 77 10.16 13.08 -4.58
N TRP A 78 11.49 12.95 -4.73
CA TRP A 78 12.14 11.64 -4.62
C TRP A 78 11.77 10.92 -3.32
N PHE A 79 11.85 11.62 -2.18
CA PHE A 79 11.52 11.02 -0.89
C PHE A 79 10.04 10.66 -0.78
N PHE A 80 9.16 11.52 -1.27
CA PHE A 80 7.72 11.28 -1.29
C PHE A 80 7.38 10.04 -2.14
N GLN A 81 7.90 9.95 -3.34
CA GLN A 81 7.66 8.83 -4.26
C GLN A 81 8.32 7.52 -3.80
N MET A 82 9.50 7.61 -3.16
CA MET A 82 10.15 6.44 -2.59
C MET A 82 9.29 5.75 -1.53
N VAL A 83 8.59 6.50 -0.68
CA VAL A 83 7.73 5.90 0.35
C VAL A 83 6.47 5.27 -0.26
N PHE A 84 5.99 5.71 -1.42
CA PHE A 84 4.95 5.03 -2.19
C PHE A 84 5.43 3.70 -2.76
N CYS A 85 6.63 3.70 -3.33
CA CYS A 85 7.31 2.50 -3.79
C CYS A 85 7.47 1.46 -2.67
N ALA A 86 7.93 1.89 -1.48
CA ALA A 86 8.02 1.04 -0.31
C ALA A 86 6.65 0.51 0.15
N THR A 87 5.60 1.33 0.05
CA THR A 87 4.23 0.94 0.41
C THR A 87 3.72 -0.19 -0.49
N THR A 88 3.94 -0.11 -1.80
CA THR A 88 3.59 -1.18 -2.75
C THR A 88 4.20 -2.52 -2.33
N CYS A 89 5.47 -2.51 -1.93
CA CYS A 89 6.16 -3.71 -1.45
C CYS A 89 5.62 -4.20 -0.09
N SER A 90 5.21 -3.28 0.79
CA SER A 90 4.61 -3.61 2.10
C SER A 90 3.28 -4.35 1.95
N ILE A 91 2.46 -4.00 0.96
CA ILE A 91 1.19 -4.71 0.66
C ILE A 91 1.47 -6.19 0.35
N VAL A 92 2.53 -6.47 -0.40
CA VAL A 92 2.93 -7.85 -0.71
C VAL A 92 3.42 -8.60 0.53
N SER A 93 4.13 -7.91 1.43
CA SER A 93 4.73 -8.49 2.63
C SER A 93 3.69 -9.24 3.47
N GLY A 94 2.55 -8.63 3.76
CA GLY A 94 1.48 -9.22 4.56
C GLY A 94 0.94 -10.52 3.95
N THR A 95 0.65 -10.51 2.66
CA THR A 95 0.12 -11.69 1.96
C THR A 95 1.09 -12.86 1.95
N LEU A 96 2.40 -12.61 1.83
CA LEU A 96 3.43 -13.64 1.82
C LEU A 96 3.96 -14.02 3.22
N ALA A 97 3.39 -13.41 4.27
CA ALA A 97 3.77 -13.70 5.65
C ALA A 97 3.62 -15.20 5.96
N GLU A 98 4.60 -15.76 6.66
CA GLU A 98 4.67 -17.18 7.03
C GLU A 98 4.74 -18.18 5.86
N ARG A 99 4.95 -17.71 4.62
CA ARG A 99 5.02 -18.53 3.40
C ARG A 99 6.36 -18.43 2.69
N ILE A 100 6.94 -17.23 2.64
CA ILE A 100 8.17 -16.95 1.91
C ILE A 100 9.39 -16.89 2.83
N LYS A 101 10.53 -17.37 2.35
CA LYS A 101 11.83 -17.20 3.02
C LYS A 101 12.32 -15.76 2.85
N ILE A 102 13.09 -15.24 3.80
CA ILE A 102 13.49 -13.84 3.86
C ILE A 102 14.34 -13.40 2.66
N TRP A 103 15.31 -14.17 2.22
CA TRP A 103 16.19 -13.81 1.10
C TRP A 103 15.46 -13.78 -0.27
N PRO A 104 14.67 -14.79 -0.64
CA PRO A 104 13.80 -14.69 -1.80
C PRO A 104 12.86 -13.49 -1.76
N PHE A 105 12.33 -13.14 -0.58
CA PHE A 105 11.52 -11.94 -0.41
C PHE A 105 12.32 -10.66 -0.70
N PHE A 106 13.55 -10.54 -0.20
CA PHE A 106 14.39 -9.37 -0.46
C PHE A 106 14.78 -9.22 -1.94
N ILE A 107 15.06 -10.33 -2.63
CA ILE A 107 15.29 -10.31 -4.09
C ILE A 107 14.04 -9.83 -4.81
N PHE A 108 12.87 -10.35 -4.43
CA PHE A 108 11.60 -9.90 -4.97
C PHE A 108 11.36 -8.41 -4.71
N CYS A 109 11.64 -7.91 -3.49
CA CYS A 109 11.56 -6.48 -3.17
C CYS A 109 12.43 -5.63 -4.10
N ALA A 110 13.67 -6.04 -4.35
CA ALA A 110 14.57 -5.31 -5.23
C ALA A 110 14.03 -5.23 -6.67
N LEU A 111 13.47 -6.33 -7.19
CA LEU A 111 12.87 -6.35 -8.53
C LEU A 111 11.58 -5.51 -8.59
N LEU A 112 10.72 -5.63 -7.59
CA LEU A 112 9.48 -4.88 -7.53
C LEU A 112 9.74 -3.37 -7.43
N THR A 113 10.62 -2.95 -6.52
CA THR A 113 10.84 -1.53 -6.22
C THR A 113 11.83 -0.83 -7.15
N GLY A 114 12.71 -1.58 -7.82
CA GLY A 114 13.64 -1.03 -8.80
C GLY A 114 13.09 -0.97 -10.22
N PHE A 115 12.19 -1.88 -10.57
CA PHE A 115 11.77 -2.04 -11.95
C PHE A 115 10.24 -2.11 -12.12
N ILE A 116 9.57 -3.08 -11.54
CA ILE A 116 8.16 -3.37 -11.85
C ILE A 116 7.28 -2.17 -11.48
N TYR A 117 7.33 -1.74 -10.22
CA TYR A 117 6.55 -0.60 -9.74
C TYR A 117 6.93 0.71 -10.42
N PRO A 118 8.23 1.09 -10.56
CA PRO A 118 8.59 2.32 -11.24
C PRO A 118 8.14 2.39 -12.71
N ILE A 119 8.20 1.29 -13.44
CA ILE A 119 7.69 1.23 -14.82
C ILE A 119 6.18 1.48 -14.86
N GLU A 120 5.44 0.79 -14.02
CA GLU A 120 3.98 0.89 -13.95
C GLU A 120 3.55 2.30 -13.48
N MET A 121 4.14 2.82 -12.42
CA MET A 121 3.92 4.16 -11.91
C MET A 121 4.18 5.23 -12.99
N GLY A 122 5.23 5.07 -13.76
CA GLY A 122 5.63 5.97 -14.82
C GLY A 122 4.61 6.08 -15.96
N TRP A 123 3.78 5.05 -16.18
CA TRP A 123 2.74 5.07 -17.20
C TRP A 123 1.72 6.18 -16.97
N GLN A 124 1.49 6.61 -15.73
CA GLN A 124 0.59 7.70 -15.41
C GLN A 124 1.32 8.88 -14.77
N TRP A 125 1.94 8.71 -13.59
CA TRP A 125 2.58 9.84 -12.90
C TRP A 125 3.85 10.34 -13.60
N GLY A 126 4.52 9.50 -14.37
CA GLY A 126 5.66 9.89 -15.22
C GLY A 126 5.29 10.46 -16.59
N GLY A 127 3.99 10.68 -16.88
CA GLY A 127 3.55 11.19 -18.18
C GLY A 127 3.56 10.16 -19.31
N GLY A 128 3.56 8.85 -18.98
CA GLY A 128 3.53 7.77 -19.96
C GLY A 128 2.18 7.57 -20.62
N TYR A 129 2.01 6.46 -21.31
CA TYR A 129 0.87 6.20 -22.19
C TYR A 129 -0.51 6.24 -21.51
N LEU A 130 -0.61 5.90 -20.22
CA LEU A 130 -1.88 5.99 -19.49
C LEU A 130 -2.26 7.43 -19.19
N ALA A 131 -1.28 8.31 -18.91
CA ALA A 131 -1.52 9.73 -18.73
C ALA A 131 -2.07 10.36 -20.03
N GLU A 132 -1.46 10.05 -21.17
CA GLU A 132 -1.95 10.51 -22.47
C GLU A 132 -3.33 9.96 -22.84
N ALA A 133 -3.65 8.75 -22.40
CA ALA A 133 -4.99 8.16 -22.55
C ALA A 133 -6.05 8.77 -21.61
N GLY A 134 -5.66 9.68 -20.70
CA GLY A 134 -6.56 10.34 -19.76
C GLY A 134 -6.86 9.54 -18.49
N PHE A 135 -6.11 8.50 -18.20
CA PHE A 135 -6.22 7.78 -16.93
C PHE A 135 -5.72 8.67 -15.78
N SER A 136 -6.46 8.70 -14.69
CA SER A 136 -6.14 9.48 -13.50
C SER A 136 -6.23 8.63 -12.24
N ASP A 137 -5.19 8.68 -11.43
CA ASP A 137 -5.14 8.10 -10.09
C ASP A 137 -4.43 9.11 -9.17
N PHE A 138 -5.21 9.80 -8.32
CA PHE A 138 -4.73 10.94 -7.56
C PHE A 138 -3.58 10.58 -6.63
N ALA A 139 -3.74 9.53 -5.85
CA ALA A 139 -2.76 9.17 -4.83
C ALA A 139 -2.34 7.67 -4.86
N GLY A 140 -2.72 6.88 -5.87
CA GLY A 140 -2.21 5.54 -6.06
C GLY A 140 -3.10 4.41 -5.56
N SER A 141 -4.42 4.54 -5.64
CA SER A 141 -5.31 3.39 -5.42
C SER A 141 -5.01 2.26 -6.40
N THR A 142 -4.75 2.59 -7.65
CA THR A 142 -4.36 1.64 -8.69
C THR A 142 -2.84 1.46 -8.71
N LEU A 143 -2.11 2.56 -8.90
CA LEU A 143 -0.66 2.53 -9.10
C LEU A 143 0.11 1.91 -7.91
N VAL A 144 -0.32 2.15 -6.68
CA VAL A 144 0.34 1.59 -5.49
C VAL A 144 -0.37 0.32 -5.01
N HIS A 145 -1.69 0.43 -4.76
CA HIS A 145 -2.41 -0.62 -4.06
C HIS A 145 -2.82 -1.77 -4.98
N SER A 146 -3.31 -1.49 -6.21
CA SER A 146 -3.62 -2.57 -7.15
C SER A 146 -2.37 -3.26 -7.66
N ALA A 147 -1.27 -2.53 -7.92
CA ALA A 147 0.01 -3.11 -8.27
C ALA A 147 0.55 -4.03 -7.16
N GLY A 148 0.52 -3.55 -5.90
CA GLY A 148 0.89 -4.36 -4.74
C GLY A 148 0.00 -5.59 -4.58
N ALA A 149 -1.32 -5.44 -4.75
CA ALA A 149 -2.28 -6.54 -4.64
C ALA A 149 -2.11 -7.58 -5.77
N ALA A 150 -1.83 -7.16 -7.00
CA ALA A 150 -1.56 -8.06 -8.11
C ALA A 150 -0.28 -8.89 -7.87
N ALA A 151 0.79 -8.24 -7.39
CA ALA A 151 2.01 -8.92 -7.00
C ALA A 151 1.80 -9.87 -5.82
N ALA A 152 1.00 -9.48 -4.83
CA ALA A 152 0.61 -10.31 -3.70
C ALA A 152 -0.19 -11.53 -4.15
N LEU A 153 -1.15 -11.36 -5.06
CA LEU A 153 -1.95 -12.44 -5.63
C LEU A 153 -1.06 -13.46 -6.38
N ALA A 154 -0.16 -12.97 -7.23
CA ALA A 154 0.79 -13.84 -7.92
C ALA A 154 1.64 -14.66 -6.93
N GLY A 155 2.16 -14.01 -5.90
CA GLY A 155 2.91 -14.68 -4.84
C GLY A 155 2.06 -15.69 -4.04
N ALA A 156 0.81 -15.37 -3.74
CA ALA A 156 -0.12 -16.28 -3.06
C ALA A 156 -0.42 -17.54 -3.89
N ILE A 157 -0.61 -17.38 -5.20
CA ILE A 157 -0.83 -18.51 -6.13
C ILE A 157 0.40 -19.41 -6.18
N LEU A 158 1.59 -18.81 -6.31
CA LEU A 158 2.85 -19.57 -6.42
C LEU A 158 3.26 -20.28 -5.14
N LEU A 159 3.05 -19.67 -3.99
CA LEU A 159 3.46 -20.22 -2.68
C LEU A 159 2.40 -21.12 -2.05
N GLY A 160 1.14 -20.96 -2.45
CA GLY A 160 0.04 -21.68 -1.83
C GLY A 160 -0.27 -21.25 -0.39
N PRO A 161 -1.04 -22.02 0.35
CA PRO A 161 -1.40 -21.73 1.74
C PRO A 161 -0.23 -21.91 2.70
N ARG A 162 -0.37 -21.36 3.92
CA ARG A 162 0.58 -21.62 5.01
C ARG A 162 0.64 -23.12 5.33
N LEU A 163 1.84 -23.60 5.64
CA LEU A 163 2.05 -25.02 5.98
C LEU A 163 1.14 -25.46 7.13
N GLY A 164 0.41 -26.55 6.91
CA GLY A 164 -0.54 -27.11 7.86
C GLY A 164 -1.89 -26.37 7.94
N ARG A 165 -2.15 -25.37 7.08
CA ARG A 165 -3.45 -24.66 7.06
C ARG A 165 -4.58 -25.51 6.53
N PHE A 166 -4.27 -26.46 5.66
CA PHE A 166 -5.21 -27.44 5.13
C PHE A 166 -4.66 -28.84 5.35
N THR A 167 -5.57 -29.80 5.55
CA THR A 167 -5.26 -31.23 5.63
C THR A 167 -4.96 -31.80 4.24
N ASP A 168 -4.46 -33.02 4.17
CA ASP A 168 -4.24 -33.72 2.89
C ASP A 168 -5.56 -33.94 2.12
N SER A 169 -6.70 -33.95 2.79
CA SER A 169 -8.04 -34.01 2.18
C SER A 169 -8.52 -32.63 1.67
N GLY A 170 -7.77 -31.54 1.88
CA GLY A 170 -8.15 -30.18 1.49
C GLY A 170 -9.07 -29.47 2.49
N GLU A 171 -9.39 -30.07 3.62
CA GLU A 171 -10.19 -29.45 4.67
C GLU A 171 -9.36 -28.44 5.48
N ALA A 172 -10.01 -27.36 5.94
CA ALA A 172 -9.34 -26.37 6.78
C ALA A 172 -8.94 -26.97 8.14
N ALA A 173 -7.67 -26.89 8.48
CA ALA A 173 -7.17 -27.26 9.80
C ALA A 173 -7.67 -26.30 10.89
N PRO A 174 -7.69 -26.72 12.16
CA PRO A 174 -8.01 -25.84 13.29
C PRO A 174 -7.18 -24.55 13.27
N MET A 175 -7.78 -23.43 13.73
CA MET A 175 -7.12 -22.11 13.69
C MET A 175 -6.13 -21.86 14.83
N GLU A 176 -6.17 -22.64 15.91
CA GLU A 176 -5.34 -22.40 17.09
C GLU A 176 -3.83 -22.31 16.78
N PRO A 177 -3.24 -23.15 15.89
CA PRO A 177 -1.83 -23.04 15.53
C PRO A 177 -1.50 -21.77 14.73
N PHE A 178 -2.52 -21.08 14.20
CA PHE A 178 -2.42 -19.87 13.37
C PHE A 178 -2.95 -18.63 14.09
N ALA A 179 -3.08 -18.69 15.42
CA ALA A 179 -3.59 -17.57 16.21
C ALA A 179 -2.74 -16.32 16.04
N ASN A 180 -3.41 -15.18 15.94
CA ASN A 180 -2.77 -13.88 15.86
C ASN A 180 -1.93 -13.61 17.11
N SER A 181 -0.73 -13.06 16.95
CA SER A 181 0.18 -12.80 18.06
C SER A 181 -0.35 -11.71 19.02
N SER A 182 -0.96 -10.65 18.46
CA SER A 182 -1.44 -9.51 19.25
C SER A 182 -2.43 -8.65 18.48
N ILE A 183 -3.72 -8.79 18.76
CA ILE A 183 -4.75 -7.92 18.18
C ILE A 183 -4.56 -6.44 18.56
N PRO A 184 -4.17 -6.07 19.82
CA PRO A 184 -3.87 -4.67 20.15
C PRO A 184 -2.73 -4.10 19.28
N LEU A 185 -1.69 -4.89 19.00
CA LEU A 185 -0.60 -4.45 18.12
C LEU A 185 -1.07 -4.23 16.67
N ALA A 186 -1.88 -5.16 16.16
CA ALA A 186 -2.49 -5.00 14.83
C ALA A 186 -3.37 -3.74 14.76
N THR A 187 -4.15 -3.48 15.80
CA THR A 187 -5.00 -2.28 15.90
C THR A 187 -4.15 -1.00 15.91
N LEU A 188 -3.07 -0.98 16.68
CA LEU A 188 -2.12 0.14 16.67
C LEU A 188 -1.53 0.34 15.27
N GLY A 189 -1.17 -0.75 14.59
CA GLY A 189 -0.68 -0.72 13.21
C GLY A 189 -1.66 -0.04 12.27
N VAL A 190 -2.95 -0.37 12.35
CA VAL A 190 -3.99 0.26 11.52
C VAL A 190 -4.13 1.75 11.82
N PHE A 191 -4.09 2.18 13.09
CA PHE A 191 -4.13 3.61 13.40
C PHE A 191 -2.91 4.37 12.89
N ILE A 192 -1.73 3.77 12.92
CA ILE A 192 -0.52 4.37 12.34
C ILE A 192 -0.62 4.44 10.82
N LEU A 193 -1.18 3.41 10.16
CA LEU A 193 -1.48 3.44 8.72
C LEU A 193 -2.48 4.54 8.38
N TRP A 194 -3.56 4.66 9.15
CA TRP A 194 -4.56 5.70 8.98
C TRP A 194 -3.97 7.10 9.14
N LEU A 195 -3.15 7.33 10.17
CA LEU A 195 -2.41 8.57 10.35
C LEU A 195 -1.51 8.86 9.14
N GLY A 196 -0.76 7.88 8.67
CA GLY A 196 0.11 8.00 7.49
C GLY A 196 -0.67 8.30 6.21
N TRP A 197 -1.92 7.86 6.14
CA TRP A 197 -2.79 8.08 4.99
C TRP A 197 -3.21 9.53 4.78
N PHE A 198 -3.28 10.32 5.82
CA PHE A 198 -3.44 11.77 5.67
C PHE A 198 -2.26 12.38 4.91
N GLY A 199 -1.04 11.94 5.19
CA GLY A 199 0.13 12.31 4.38
C GLY A 199 0.12 11.68 2.99
N PHE A 200 -0.39 10.46 2.85
CA PHE A 200 -0.49 9.76 1.56
C PHE A 200 -1.42 10.51 0.60
N ASN A 201 -2.66 10.73 0.98
CA ASN A 201 -3.66 11.41 0.17
C ASN A 201 -3.46 12.92 0.16
N GLY A 202 -3.29 13.56 1.31
CA GLY A 202 -3.14 15.02 1.39
C GLY A 202 -1.81 15.51 0.81
N GLY A 203 -0.72 14.76 0.98
CA GLY A 203 0.56 15.07 0.34
C GLY A 203 0.51 14.99 -1.19
N SER A 204 -0.38 14.18 -1.75
CA SER A 204 -0.57 14.04 -3.20
C SER A 204 -1.24 15.28 -3.83
N GLN A 205 -1.70 16.27 -3.05
CA GLN A 205 -2.04 17.59 -3.56
C GLN A 205 -0.80 18.33 -4.10
N LEU A 206 0.39 17.99 -3.64
CA LEU A 206 1.70 18.51 -4.05
C LEU A 206 1.86 20.03 -3.89
N ALA A 207 0.91 20.72 -3.27
CA ALA A 207 0.92 22.17 -3.04
C ALA A 207 0.17 22.52 -1.74
N MET A 208 0.65 23.58 -1.05
CA MET A 208 0.01 24.17 0.11
C MET A 208 0.17 25.71 0.13
N GLY A 209 0.50 26.31 -1.01
CA GLY A 209 0.86 27.73 -1.09
C GLY A 209 -0.33 28.68 -1.24
N THR A 210 -1.50 28.17 -1.61
CA THR A 210 -2.70 28.98 -1.85
C THR A 210 -3.84 28.57 -0.92
N PHE A 211 -4.88 29.42 -0.82
CA PHE A 211 -6.09 29.07 -0.08
C PHE A 211 -6.81 27.87 -0.69
N ASP A 212 -6.79 27.73 -2.01
CA ASP A 212 -7.40 26.62 -2.71
C ASP A 212 -6.67 25.30 -2.40
N ASP A 213 -5.34 25.29 -2.37
CA ASP A 213 -4.55 24.12 -1.97
C ASP A 213 -4.86 23.67 -0.55
N VAL A 214 -4.90 24.60 0.40
CA VAL A 214 -5.20 24.28 1.80
C VAL A 214 -6.62 23.74 1.95
N THR A 215 -7.58 24.30 1.20
CA THR A 215 -8.96 23.83 1.16
C THR A 215 -9.06 22.42 0.55
N ALA A 216 -8.32 22.17 -0.52
CA ALA A 216 -8.22 20.83 -1.12
C ALA A 216 -7.67 19.81 -0.12
N VAL A 217 -6.55 20.11 0.54
CA VAL A 217 -5.97 19.23 1.57
C VAL A 217 -6.95 18.95 2.71
N ALA A 218 -7.67 19.98 3.19
CA ALA A 218 -8.68 19.79 4.23
C ALA A 218 -9.83 18.89 3.77
N THR A 219 -10.31 19.04 2.54
CA THR A 219 -11.33 18.17 1.93
C THR A 219 -10.84 16.72 1.81
N ILE A 220 -9.61 16.52 1.34
CA ILE A 220 -8.95 15.22 1.26
C ILE A 220 -8.92 14.54 2.64
N TYR A 221 -8.57 15.26 3.70
CA TYR A 221 -8.52 14.71 5.05
C TYR A 221 -9.89 14.27 5.55
N ILE A 222 -10.93 15.09 5.34
CA ILE A 222 -12.30 14.75 5.72
C ILE A 222 -12.74 13.48 4.99
N ASN A 223 -12.60 13.43 3.67
CA ASN A 223 -13.03 12.31 2.86
C ASN A 223 -12.25 11.02 3.17
N THR A 224 -10.95 11.12 3.37
CA THR A 224 -10.09 10.01 3.78
C THR A 224 -10.53 9.44 5.13
N ASN A 225 -10.80 10.30 6.11
CA ASN A 225 -11.25 9.86 7.43
C ASN A 225 -12.63 9.21 7.41
N LEU A 226 -13.56 9.79 6.65
CA LEU A 226 -14.91 9.25 6.52
C LEU A 226 -14.93 7.90 5.80
N ALA A 227 -14.12 7.74 4.74
CA ALA A 227 -14.00 6.48 4.02
C ALA A 227 -13.47 5.35 4.90
N ALA A 228 -12.44 5.62 5.71
CA ALA A 228 -11.92 4.65 6.66
C ALA A 228 -12.98 4.25 7.70
N GLY A 229 -13.67 5.24 8.30
CA GLY A 229 -14.74 4.99 9.28
C GLY A 229 -15.91 4.20 8.69
N ALA A 230 -16.32 4.53 7.46
CA ALA A 230 -17.36 3.78 6.75
C ALA A 230 -16.97 2.32 6.52
N GLY A 231 -15.72 2.07 6.11
CA GLY A 231 -15.17 0.71 5.94
C GLY A 231 -15.18 -0.09 7.23
N VAL A 232 -14.77 0.51 8.35
CA VAL A 232 -14.84 -0.12 9.69
C VAL A 232 -16.27 -0.54 10.04
N MET A 233 -17.23 0.38 9.88
CA MET A 233 -18.62 0.13 10.25
C MET A 233 -19.29 -0.88 9.32
N ALA A 234 -19.00 -0.82 8.02
CA ALA A 234 -19.49 -1.81 7.07
C ALA A 234 -19.02 -3.22 7.43
N CYS A 235 -17.73 -3.39 7.71
CA CYS A 235 -17.16 -4.69 8.12
C CYS A 235 -17.71 -5.15 9.50
N ALA A 236 -17.94 -4.26 10.44
CA ALA A 236 -18.58 -4.60 11.72
C ALA A 236 -19.99 -5.18 11.52
N VAL A 237 -20.80 -4.53 10.68
CA VAL A 237 -22.16 -4.98 10.37
C VAL A 237 -22.15 -6.29 9.58
N ILE A 238 -21.37 -6.36 8.50
CA ILE A 238 -21.31 -7.55 7.64
C ILE A 238 -20.81 -8.77 8.41
N SER A 239 -19.70 -8.64 9.17
CA SER A 239 -19.20 -9.76 9.99
C SER A 239 -20.25 -10.24 10.98
N ARG A 240 -20.98 -9.33 11.63
CA ARG A 240 -22.08 -9.67 12.54
C ARG A 240 -23.22 -10.41 11.84
N LEU A 241 -23.60 -9.99 10.64
CA LEU A 241 -24.69 -10.61 9.88
C LEU A 241 -24.29 -12.00 9.36
N VAL A 242 -23.05 -12.17 8.90
CA VAL A 242 -22.58 -13.43 8.28
C VAL A 242 -22.18 -14.46 9.32
N THR A 243 -21.48 -14.05 10.38
CA THR A 243 -20.89 -14.98 11.35
C THR A 243 -21.58 -14.99 12.72
N GLY A 244 -22.53 -14.08 12.92
CA GLY A 244 -23.22 -13.91 14.22
C GLY A 244 -22.38 -13.14 15.25
N LYS A 245 -21.14 -12.74 14.94
CA LYS A 245 -20.23 -12.01 15.84
C LYS A 245 -19.56 -10.88 15.09
N THR A 246 -19.30 -9.76 15.79
CA THR A 246 -18.48 -8.69 15.24
C THR A 246 -17.02 -9.11 15.31
N ASP A 247 -16.33 -9.08 14.18
CA ASP A 247 -14.94 -9.51 14.06
C ASP A 247 -14.02 -8.28 13.95
N VAL A 248 -13.13 -8.11 14.93
CA VAL A 248 -12.22 -6.96 14.99
C VAL A 248 -11.20 -6.96 13.84
N VAL A 249 -10.73 -8.13 13.40
CA VAL A 249 -9.77 -8.22 12.30
C VAL A 249 -10.44 -7.77 10.99
N MET A 250 -11.70 -8.16 10.78
CA MET A 250 -12.49 -7.66 9.65
C MET A 250 -12.70 -6.15 9.73
N MET A 251 -12.93 -5.58 10.91
CA MET A 251 -13.04 -4.12 11.08
C MET A 251 -11.73 -3.41 10.75
N LEU A 252 -10.58 -3.95 11.16
CA LEU A 252 -9.26 -3.42 10.81
C LEU A 252 -9.02 -3.43 9.29
N ASN A 253 -9.35 -4.52 8.63
CA ASN A 253 -9.30 -4.61 7.17
C ASN A 253 -10.31 -3.66 6.50
N GLY A 254 -11.47 -3.46 7.09
CA GLY A 254 -12.45 -2.48 6.63
C GLY A 254 -11.93 -1.05 6.61
N ALA A 255 -11.19 -0.64 7.65
CA ALA A 255 -10.51 0.65 7.66
C ALA A 255 -9.58 0.80 6.45
N LEU A 256 -8.72 -0.19 6.23
CA LEU A 256 -7.77 -0.18 5.12
C LEU A 256 -8.47 -0.20 3.76
N GLY A 257 -9.53 -1.01 3.60
CA GLY A 257 -10.34 -1.04 2.39
C GLY A 257 -10.94 0.32 2.05
N GLY A 258 -11.50 1.03 3.05
CA GLY A 258 -12.00 2.39 2.88
C GLY A 258 -10.92 3.39 2.50
N LEU A 259 -9.75 3.30 3.14
CA LEU A 259 -8.61 4.16 2.85
C LEU A 259 -8.10 3.95 1.42
N VAL A 260 -7.96 2.70 0.98
CA VAL A 260 -7.56 2.37 -0.40
C VAL A 260 -8.59 2.91 -1.41
N ALA A 261 -9.88 2.70 -1.14
CA ALA A 261 -10.94 3.11 -2.06
C ALA A 261 -10.94 4.61 -2.35
N ILE A 262 -10.77 5.45 -1.32
CA ILE A 262 -10.78 6.91 -1.45
C ILE A 262 -9.53 7.47 -2.12
N THR A 263 -8.46 6.71 -2.16
CA THR A 263 -7.12 7.17 -2.59
C THR A 263 -7.07 7.53 -4.08
N ALA A 264 -7.95 6.97 -4.91
CA ALA A 264 -7.99 7.28 -6.35
C ALA A 264 -8.47 8.71 -6.64
N GLU A 265 -9.47 9.19 -5.87
CA GLU A 265 -10.07 10.51 -6.07
C GLU A 265 -10.63 11.05 -4.74
N PRO A 266 -9.77 11.55 -3.85
CA PRO A 266 -10.21 11.99 -2.53
C PRO A 266 -10.86 13.38 -2.52
N LEU A 267 -10.77 14.16 -3.63
CA LEU A 267 -11.38 15.48 -3.74
C LEU A 267 -12.85 15.42 -4.14
N ALA A 268 -13.22 14.52 -5.04
CA ALA A 268 -14.57 14.38 -5.57
C ALA A 268 -15.05 12.93 -5.54
N PRO A 269 -15.10 12.28 -4.36
CA PRO A 269 -15.48 10.88 -4.27
C PRO A 269 -16.93 10.67 -4.68
N VAL A 270 -17.17 9.65 -5.48
CA VAL A 270 -18.54 9.22 -5.83
C VAL A 270 -19.07 8.26 -4.75
N SER A 271 -20.34 8.37 -4.44
CA SER A 271 -20.98 7.67 -3.29
C SER A 271 -20.76 6.15 -3.26
N TYR A 272 -20.62 5.50 -4.42
CA TYR A 272 -20.43 4.06 -4.51
C TYR A 272 -18.99 3.60 -4.20
N THR A 273 -17.97 4.46 -4.28
CA THR A 273 -16.58 4.09 -3.93
C THR A 273 -16.42 3.74 -2.46
N HIS A 274 -17.27 4.27 -1.60
CA HIS A 274 -17.25 4.00 -0.16
C HIS A 274 -17.96 2.70 0.24
N LEU A 275 -18.88 2.20 -0.61
CA LEU A 275 -19.75 1.07 -0.28
C LEU A 275 -19.33 -0.26 -0.89
N THR A 276 -18.55 -0.26 -1.98
CA THR A 276 -18.37 -1.46 -2.80
C THR A 276 -17.02 -2.16 -2.66
N LEU A 277 -16.00 -1.56 -2.07
CA LEU A 277 -14.64 -2.11 -2.02
C LEU A 277 -14.19 -2.82 -0.73
N PRO A 278 -14.90 -2.85 0.40
CA PRO A 278 -14.45 -3.58 1.60
C PRO A 278 -14.43 -5.11 1.45
N THR A 279 -14.92 -5.65 0.35
CA THR A 279 -15.22 -7.08 0.24
C THR A 279 -14.11 -7.95 -0.37
N ILE A 280 -12.98 -7.41 -0.78
CA ILE A 280 -11.99 -8.18 -1.57
C ILE A 280 -10.68 -8.48 -0.82
N ILE A 281 -10.57 -8.25 0.47
CA ILE A 281 -9.37 -8.66 1.22
C ILE A 281 -9.74 -9.69 2.28
N THR A 282 -10.12 -10.87 1.83
CA THR A 282 -10.06 -12.08 2.64
C THR A 282 -8.94 -12.97 2.12
N VAL A 283 -7.81 -12.92 2.77
CA VAL A 283 -6.76 -13.92 2.64
C VAL A 283 -6.60 -14.66 3.94
#